data_5aeccfb29d34360a99b68f372c561c50
#
_entry.id   5aeccfb29d34360a99b68f372c561c50
#
_cell.length_a   1.000
_cell.length_b   1.000
_cell.length_c   1.000
_cell.angle_alpha   90.00
_cell.angle_beta   90.00
_cell.angle_gamma   90.00
#
_symmetry.space_group_name_H-M   'P 1'
#
loop_
_entity.id
_entity.type
_entity.pdbx_description
1 polymer ?
#
loop_
_entity_poly.entity_id
_entity_poly.type
_entity_poly.pdbx_seq_one_letter_code
_entity_poly.pdbx_strand_id
1 'polypeptide(L)'
;YDGDERRIERAMSRERFIMDKTSTFTYLYDNRNDAEIGQKINVALAAIENNNSAKLHNVFRAIDFNSTVDFGEVKEKNAILKNLLEDFKELDLRPSQLDTVDIIGDAYEYMIANFASDAGKKGGEFYTPSKVSELVAKLVAPKENDRIYDPTCGSGGLLLKAYKQIPSGKTHLYGQEQNMQTWALCRMNMFLHNVDDATIWQGDTLANPQNIENDKLMKFQCICANPPFSLDKWDSGFLGNVETDGKGKAKMTAELDPYHRFDWGIPPTSKGDYAFVMHMLHSLDDTTGRMGIILPHGVLFRGASEGRIRRTIIEQFNLLDAVIGLPANLFYGAGIPA
;
A
#
# COMPACT_ATOMS: atom_id res chain seq x y z
N TYR A 1 37.03 12.61 -3.13
CA TYR A 1 37.78 11.61 -2.36
C TYR A 1 39.10 11.21 -3.08
N ASP A 2 39.53 11.99 -4.08
CA ASP A 2 40.81 11.90 -4.78
C ASP A 2 41.25 10.48 -5.24
N GLY A 3 40.26 9.60 -5.57
CA GLY A 3 40.51 8.25 -6.08
C GLY A 3 40.87 7.19 -5.02
N ASP A 4 40.79 7.52 -3.73
CA ASP A 4 40.94 6.53 -2.65
C ASP A 4 39.70 5.64 -2.53
N GLU A 5 39.75 4.46 -3.13
CA GLU A 5 38.65 3.48 -3.19
C GLU A 5 38.12 3.12 -1.79
N ARG A 6 38.97 2.98 -0.79
CA ARG A 6 38.53 2.66 0.59
C ARG A 6 37.76 3.80 1.25
N ARG A 7 38.10 5.05 0.92
CA ARG A 7 37.34 6.22 1.39
C ARG A 7 36.00 6.34 0.67
N ILE A 8 35.97 6.03 -0.63
CA ILE A 8 34.76 5.99 -1.44
C ILE A 8 33.81 4.91 -0.88
N GLU A 9 34.27 3.67 -0.68
CA GLU A 9 33.48 2.59 -0.09
C GLU A 9 32.91 2.95 1.29
N ARG A 10 33.75 3.53 2.16
CA ARG A 10 33.29 3.99 3.50
C ARG A 10 32.27 5.13 3.43
N ALA A 11 32.37 6.02 2.47
CA ALA A 11 31.38 7.07 2.27
C ALA A 11 30.07 6.47 1.72
N MET A 12 30.17 5.62 0.68
CA MET A 12 29.02 4.95 0.08
C MET A 12 28.25 4.07 1.08
N SER A 13 28.96 3.38 1.99
CA SER A 13 28.31 2.53 3.02
C SER A 13 27.47 3.31 4.04
N ARG A 14 27.62 4.64 4.10
CA ARG A 14 26.85 5.54 4.98
C ARG A 14 25.70 6.21 4.27
N GLU A 15 25.69 6.16 2.94
CA GLU A 15 24.61 6.74 2.16
C GLU A 15 23.38 5.84 2.19
N ARG A 16 22.21 6.46 2.25
CA ARG A 16 20.93 5.76 2.25
C ARG A 16 20.68 5.03 0.93
N PHE A 17 21.10 5.65 -0.18
CA PHE A 17 21.00 5.13 -1.55
C PHE A 17 22.27 5.38 -2.33
N ILE A 18 22.64 4.42 -3.18
CA ILE A 18 23.78 4.49 -4.07
C ILE A 18 23.29 4.89 -5.48
N MET A 19 23.92 5.89 -6.08
CA MET A 19 23.56 6.39 -7.42
C MET A 19 24.81 6.52 -8.31
N ASP A 20 24.69 6.07 -9.55
CA ASP A 20 25.69 6.28 -10.59
C ASP A 20 25.62 7.72 -11.11
N LYS A 21 26.73 8.23 -11.70
CA LYS A 21 26.73 9.57 -12.29
C LYS A 21 25.68 9.77 -13.37
N THR A 22 25.39 8.72 -14.16
CA THR A 22 24.38 8.72 -15.22
C THR A 22 22.95 8.55 -14.72
N SER A 23 22.77 8.31 -13.41
CA SER A 23 21.46 8.20 -12.76
C SER A 23 21.09 9.43 -11.94
N THR A 24 21.94 10.47 -11.94
CA THR A 24 21.67 11.71 -11.24
C THR A 24 20.67 12.58 -11.99
N PHE A 25 19.88 13.38 -11.23
CA PHE A 25 18.99 14.37 -11.82
C PHE A 25 19.72 15.34 -12.76
N THR A 26 20.91 15.80 -12.38
CA THR A 26 21.73 16.70 -13.19
C THR A 26 22.04 16.09 -14.55
N TYR A 27 22.43 14.80 -14.58
CA TYR A 27 22.68 14.10 -15.85
C TYR A 27 21.45 14.05 -16.74
N LEU A 28 20.29 13.69 -16.18
CA LEU A 28 19.03 13.63 -16.93
C LEU A 28 18.62 15.02 -17.43
N TYR A 29 18.75 16.04 -16.60
CA TYR A 29 18.45 17.42 -16.98
C TYR A 29 19.34 17.93 -18.11
N ASP A 30 20.66 17.68 -18.06
CA ASP A 30 21.59 18.08 -19.10
C ASP A 30 21.29 17.39 -20.44
N ASN A 31 20.70 16.19 -20.40
CA ASN A 31 20.28 15.41 -21.56
C ASN A 31 18.80 15.58 -21.92
N ARG A 32 18.06 16.52 -21.34
CA ARG A 32 16.58 16.64 -21.50
C ARG A 32 16.09 16.90 -22.92
N ASN A 33 16.97 17.35 -23.81
CA ASN A 33 16.67 17.57 -25.23
C ASN A 33 17.03 16.36 -26.13
N ASP A 34 17.53 15.26 -25.54
CA ASP A 34 17.86 14.05 -26.27
C ASP A 34 16.60 13.37 -26.81
N ALA A 35 16.66 12.85 -28.03
CA ALA A 35 15.56 12.12 -28.64
C ALA A 35 15.15 10.87 -27.85
N GLU A 36 16.12 10.25 -27.15
CA GLU A 36 15.96 9.05 -26.34
C GLU A 36 15.86 9.33 -24.83
N ILE A 37 15.35 10.53 -24.44
CA ILE A 37 15.30 10.93 -23.01
C ILE A 37 14.48 9.94 -22.17
N GLY A 38 13.37 9.40 -22.67
CA GLY A 38 12.58 8.39 -21.98
C GLY A 38 13.38 7.12 -21.66
N GLN A 39 14.18 6.65 -22.64
CA GLN A 39 15.06 5.50 -22.44
C GLN A 39 16.17 5.81 -21.42
N LYS A 40 16.74 7.02 -21.44
CA LYS A 40 17.73 7.43 -20.44
C LYS A 40 17.16 7.45 -19.03
N ILE A 41 15.93 7.92 -18.85
CA ILE A 41 15.24 7.87 -17.55
C ILE A 41 15.04 6.41 -17.10
N ASN A 42 14.54 5.53 -17.97
CA ASN A 42 14.36 4.12 -17.65
C ASN A 42 15.68 3.45 -17.22
N VAL A 43 16.77 3.72 -17.94
CA VAL A 43 18.11 3.19 -17.61
C VAL A 43 18.60 3.72 -16.26
N ALA A 44 18.41 5.01 -16.00
CA ALA A 44 18.80 5.64 -14.73
C ALA A 44 18.04 5.03 -13.54
N LEU A 45 16.73 4.85 -13.66
CA LEU A 45 15.89 4.24 -12.61
C LEU A 45 16.25 2.76 -12.39
N ALA A 46 16.49 2.01 -13.47
CA ALA A 46 16.95 0.62 -13.37
C ALA A 46 18.31 0.51 -12.67
N ALA A 47 19.26 1.43 -12.94
CA ALA A 47 20.54 1.47 -12.26
C ALA A 47 20.41 1.82 -10.78
N ILE A 48 19.54 2.78 -10.43
CA ILE A 48 19.20 3.10 -9.02
C ILE A 48 18.64 1.86 -8.31
N GLU A 49 17.67 1.17 -8.93
CA GLU A 49 17.07 -0.05 -8.38
C GLU A 49 18.11 -1.15 -8.16
N ASN A 50 18.95 -1.41 -9.16
CA ASN A 50 19.96 -2.46 -9.09
C ASN A 50 21.01 -2.19 -8.01
N ASN A 51 21.49 -0.95 -7.90
CA ASN A 51 22.46 -0.56 -6.88
C ASN A 51 21.89 -0.57 -5.46
N ASN A 52 20.56 -0.56 -5.33
CA ASN A 52 19.85 -0.53 -4.05
C ASN A 52 18.81 -1.66 -3.96
N SER A 53 19.07 -2.82 -4.53
CA SER A 53 18.10 -3.91 -4.72
C SER A 53 17.45 -4.40 -3.42
N ALA A 54 18.17 -4.35 -2.29
CA ALA A 54 17.62 -4.72 -0.99
C ALA A 54 16.43 -3.83 -0.55
N LYS A 55 16.39 -2.58 -1.01
CA LYS A 55 15.36 -1.60 -0.66
C LYS A 55 14.36 -1.36 -1.80
N LEU A 56 14.85 -1.23 -3.03
CA LEU A 56 14.09 -0.71 -4.18
C LEU A 56 13.67 -1.78 -5.20
N HIS A 57 13.82 -3.08 -4.88
CA HIS A 57 13.47 -4.14 -5.83
C HIS A 57 12.04 -3.99 -6.36
N ASN A 58 11.89 -3.93 -7.69
CA ASN A 58 10.65 -3.77 -8.44
C ASN A 58 9.87 -2.44 -8.22
N VAL A 59 10.42 -1.46 -7.52
CA VAL A 59 9.71 -0.20 -7.22
C VAL A 59 9.49 0.64 -8.47
N PHE A 60 10.43 0.63 -9.43
CA PHE A 60 10.33 1.45 -10.65
C PHE A 60 9.84 0.68 -11.89
N ARG A 61 9.66 -0.63 -11.81
CA ARG A 61 9.32 -1.47 -12.98
C ARG A 61 7.91 -1.26 -13.53
N ALA A 62 7.03 -0.65 -12.74
CA ALA A 62 5.66 -0.37 -13.16
C ALA A 62 5.54 0.83 -14.12
N ILE A 63 6.62 1.58 -14.34
CA ILE A 63 6.62 2.81 -15.15
C ILE A 63 7.60 2.64 -16.31
N ASP A 64 7.12 2.83 -17.54
CA ASP A 64 7.94 2.90 -18.74
C ASP A 64 7.87 4.31 -19.36
N PHE A 65 8.88 5.13 -19.12
CA PHE A 65 8.99 6.47 -19.68
C PHE A 65 9.18 6.50 -21.19
N ASN A 66 9.29 5.33 -21.83
CA ASN A 66 9.34 5.19 -23.27
C ASN A 66 8.00 4.74 -23.89
N SER A 67 6.98 4.51 -23.05
CA SER A 67 5.65 4.07 -23.46
C SER A 67 4.96 5.12 -24.34
N THR A 68 4.56 4.72 -25.54
CA THR A 68 3.73 5.55 -26.43
C THR A 68 2.25 5.51 -26.02
N VAL A 69 1.85 4.50 -25.29
CA VAL A 69 0.47 4.37 -24.77
C VAL A 69 0.20 5.40 -23.68
N ASP A 70 1.17 5.62 -22.81
CA ASP A 70 1.02 6.51 -21.63
C ASP A 70 1.37 7.97 -21.98
N PHE A 71 2.33 8.20 -22.87
CA PHE A 71 2.90 9.53 -23.12
C PHE A 71 2.66 10.06 -24.55
N GLY A 72 1.98 9.29 -25.42
CA GLY A 72 1.77 9.65 -26.81
C GLY A 72 3.01 9.43 -27.70
N GLU A 73 2.98 10.03 -28.90
CA GLU A 73 4.07 9.89 -29.88
C GLU A 73 5.38 10.51 -29.37
N VAL A 74 6.52 10.12 -29.96
CA VAL A 74 7.88 10.50 -29.52
C VAL A 74 8.03 11.99 -29.24
N LYS A 75 7.45 12.84 -30.10
CA LYS A 75 7.53 14.31 -29.94
C LYS A 75 6.78 14.79 -28.70
N GLU A 76 5.59 14.28 -28.47
CA GLU A 76 4.75 14.62 -27.30
C GLU A 76 5.38 14.12 -26.03
N LYS A 77 5.77 12.85 -26.00
CA LYS A 77 6.50 12.23 -24.91
C LYS A 77 7.73 13.05 -24.49
N ASN A 78 8.60 13.37 -25.44
CA ASN A 78 9.83 14.11 -25.15
C ASN A 78 9.55 15.52 -24.64
N ALA A 79 8.47 16.17 -25.12
CA ALA A 79 8.06 17.48 -24.60
C ALA A 79 7.58 17.38 -23.15
N ILE A 80 6.78 16.36 -22.79
CA ILE A 80 6.32 16.10 -21.42
C ILE A 80 7.51 15.85 -20.50
N LEU A 81 8.41 14.94 -20.87
CA LEU A 81 9.57 14.59 -20.05
C LEU A 81 10.55 15.76 -19.88
N LYS A 82 10.76 16.55 -20.94
CA LYS A 82 11.56 17.77 -20.85
C LYS A 82 10.95 18.77 -19.86
N ASN A 83 9.65 19.07 -19.96
CA ASN A 83 8.96 20.00 -19.09
C ASN A 83 9.05 19.50 -17.63
N LEU A 84 8.82 18.21 -17.38
CA LEU A 84 8.96 17.60 -16.07
C LEU A 84 10.36 17.85 -15.48
N LEU A 85 11.43 17.63 -16.25
CA LEU A 85 12.80 17.88 -15.79
C LEU A 85 13.06 19.38 -15.56
N GLU A 86 12.46 20.28 -16.35
CA GLU A 86 12.58 21.72 -16.18
C GLU A 86 11.85 22.20 -14.90
N ASP A 87 10.65 21.68 -14.62
CA ASP A 87 9.87 22.01 -13.42
C ASP A 87 10.60 21.60 -12.13
N PHE A 88 11.26 20.44 -12.13
CA PHE A 88 12.01 19.98 -10.96
C PHE A 88 13.36 20.69 -10.76
N LYS A 89 13.93 21.32 -11.79
CA LYS A 89 15.25 21.95 -11.69
C LYS A 89 15.30 23.09 -10.68
N GLU A 90 14.22 23.86 -10.60
CA GLU A 90 14.16 25.02 -9.70
C GLU A 90 13.91 24.64 -8.23
N LEU A 91 13.65 23.36 -7.96
CA LEU A 91 13.40 22.85 -6.61
C LEU A 91 14.73 22.45 -5.94
N ASP A 92 15.06 23.11 -4.85
CA ASP A 92 16.19 22.70 -4.00
C ASP A 92 15.71 21.73 -2.92
N LEU A 93 15.79 20.44 -3.23
CA LEU A 93 15.34 19.34 -2.36
C LEU A 93 16.45 18.85 -1.42
N ARG A 94 17.57 19.57 -1.27
CA ARG A 94 18.62 19.20 -0.33
C ARG A 94 18.12 19.28 1.11
N PRO A 95 18.42 18.30 1.97
CA PRO A 95 17.93 18.26 3.36
C PRO A 95 18.22 19.54 4.14
N SER A 96 19.33 20.24 3.83
CA SER A 96 19.71 21.52 4.47
C SER A 96 18.85 22.72 4.07
N GLN A 97 18.03 22.58 3.03
CA GLN A 97 17.17 23.64 2.49
C GLN A 97 15.69 23.37 2.74
N LEU A 98 15.35 22.22 3.34
CA LEU A 98 13.98 21.84 3.63
C LEU A 98 13.61 22.26 5.06
N ASP A 99 12.41 22.83 5.24
CA ASP A 99 11.92 23.30 6.54
C ASP A 99 11.74 22.15 7.54
N THR A 100 11.34 20.97 7.05
CA THR A 100 11.18 19.74 7.84
C THR A 100 11.69 18.52 7.10
N VAL A 101 12.06 17.48 7.83
CA VAL A 101 12.53 16.21 7.26
C VAL A 101 11.42 15.51 6.45
N ASP A 102 10.14 15.74 6.82
CA ASP A 102 8.99 15.05 6.22
C ASP A 102 8.37 15.79 5.02
N ILE A 103 8.85 17.00 4.67
CA ILE A 103 8.19 17.83 3.65
C ILE A 103 8.07 17.17 2.29
N ILE A 104 9.05 16.35 1.90
CA ILE A 104 9.02 15.62 0.63
C ILE A 104 7.95 14.52 0.69
N GLY A 105 7.86 13.80 1.81
CA GLY A 105 6.83 12.80 2.04
C GLY A 105 5.43 13.43 2.05
N ASP A 106 5.25 14.55 2.72
CA ASP A 106 3.96 15.26 2.75
C ASP A 106 3.57 15.79 1.36
N ALA A 107 4.53 16.29 0.57
CA ALA A 107 4.29 16.68 -0.82
C ALA A 107 3.89 15.48 -1.69
N TYR A 108 4.50 14.31 -1.46
CA TYR A 108 4.14 13.08 -2.16
C TYR A 108 2.73 12.60 -1.79
N GLU A 109 2.34 12.61 -0.50
CA GLU A 109 0.96 12.34 -0.06
C GLU A 109 -0.04 13.31 -0.71
N TYR A 110 0.32 14.59 -0.82
CA TYR A 110 -0.52 15.58 -1.49
C TYR A 110 -0.73 15.26 -2.97
N MET A 111 0.31 14.86 -3.70
CA MET A 111 0.20 14.43 -5.10
C MET A 111 -0.67 13.19 -5.24
N ILE A 112 -0.49 12.18 -4.38
CA ILE A 112 -1.34 10.96 -4.37
C ILE A 112 -2.82 11.35 -4.16
N ALA A 113 -3.11 12.25 -3.23
CA ALA A 113 -4.47 12.70 -2.96
C ALA A 113 -5.11 13.39 -4.18
N ASN A 114 -4.36 14.24 -4.89
CA ASN A 114 -4.83 14.90 -6.11
C ASN A 114 -5.08 13.87 -7.24
N PHE A 115 -4.15 12.96 -7.48
CA PHE A 115 -4.32 11.90 -8.48
C PHE A 115 -5.53 11.00 -8.16
N ALA A 116 -5.75 10.69 -6.88
CA ALA A 116 -6.92 9.94 -6.44
C ALA A 116 -8.23 10.71 -6.71
N SER A 117 -8.23 12.02 -6.48
CA SER A 117 -9.37 12.88 -6.78
C SER A 117 -9.70 12.88 -8.27
N ASP A 118 -8.70 13.01 -9.12
CA ASP A 118 -8.87 13.03 -10.59
C ASP A 118 -9.28 11.65 -11.13
N ALA A 119 -8.79 10.58 -10.55
CA ALA A 119 -9.14 9.21 -10.91
C ALA A 119 -10.55 8.79 -10.46
N GLY A 120 -11.22 9.57 -9.62
CA GLY A 120 -12.58 9.33 -9.16
C GLY A 120 -12.72 7.96 -8.46
N LYS A 121 -13.59 7.07 -9.00
CA LYS A 121 -13.84 5.75 -8.38
C LYS A 121 -12.55 4.91 -8.24
N LYS A 122 -11.67 4.93 -9.24
CA LYS A 122 -10.39 4.22 -9.16
C LYS A 122 -9.47 4.81 -8.07
N GLY A 123 -9.56 6.12 -7.83
CA GLY A 123 -8.82 6.78 -6.77
C GLY A 123 -9.20 6.28 -5.38
N GLY A 124 -10.48 6.00 -5.14
CA GLY A 124 -10.95 5.43 -3.88
C GLY A 124 -10.44 4.02 -3.56
N GLU A 125 -9.93 3.30 -4.56
CA GLU A 125 -9.38 1.96 -4.39
C GLU A 125 -7.95 1.97 -3.80
N PHE A 126 -7.22 3.07 -3.89
CA PHE A 126 -5.84 3.15 -3.40
C PHE A 126 -5.58 4.29 -2.41
N TYR A 127 -6.54 5.17 -2.18
CA TYR A 127 -6.37 6.33 -1.31
C TYR A 127 -7.50 6.43 -0.28
N THR A 128 -7.12 6.52 0.99
CA THR A 128 -8.05 6.82 2.09
C THR A 128 -7.92 8.30 2.46
N PRO A 129 -9.03 9.05 2.55
CA PRO A 129 -8.99 10.47 2.92
C PRO A 129 -8.21 10.70 4.22
N SER A 130 -7.28 11.65 4.21
CA SER A 130 -6.31 11.85 5.29
C SER A 130 -6.95 11.98 6.68
N LYS A 131 -8.12 12.68 6.79
CA LYS A 131 -8.82 12.82 8.08
C LYS A 131 -9.45 11.52 8.57
N VAL A 132 -9.86 10.65 7.67
CA VAL A 132 -10.37 9.32 8.01
C VAL A 132 -9.22 8.42 8.48
N SER A 133 -8.10 8.44 7.77
CA SER A 133 -6.87 7.73 8.17
C SER A 133 -6.38 8.19 9.55
N GLU A 134 -6.40 9.49 9.83
CA GLU A 134 -6.04 10.07 11.13
C GLU A 134 -7.00 9.57 12.24
N LEU A 135 -8.30 9.55 11.96
CA LEU A 135 -9.30 9.04 12.91
C LEU A 135 -9.04 7.57 13.25
N VAL A 136 -8.90 6.71 12.25
CA VAL A 136 -8.65 5.27 12.47
C VAL A 136 -7.35 5.06 13.23
N ALA A 137 -6.27 5.76 12.86
CA ALA A 137 -4.98 5.68 13.55
C ALA A 137 -5.08 6.05 15.04
N LYS A 138 -5.85 7.10 15.37
CA LYS A 138 -6.10 7.51 16.77
C LYS A 138 -6.95 6.48 17.53
N LEU A 139 -7.93 5.87 16.88
CA LEU A 139 -8.79 4.86 17.50
C LEU A 139 -8.05 3.57 17.83
N VAL A 140 -7.19 3.08 16.91
CA VAL A 140 -6.38 1.89 17.19
C VAL A 140 -5.24 2.17 18.16
N ALA A 141 -4.88 3.45 18.36
CA ALA A 141 -3.94 3.95 19.36
C ALA A 141 -2.66 3.09 19.50
N PRO A 142 -1.82 2.97 18.46
CA PRO A 142 -0.63 2.14 18.48
C PRO A 142 0.38 2.63 19.54
N LYS A 143 1.14 1.71 20.10
CA LYS A 143 2.17 1.96 21.13
C LYS A 143 3.55 1.58 20.62
N GLU A 144 4.58 2.03 21.34
CA GLU A 144 5.96 1.59 21.06
C GLU A 144 6.05 0.06 21.05
N ASN A 145 6.77 -0.46 20.06
CA ASN A 145 7.00 -1.87 19.77
C ASN A 145 5.77 -2.66 19.31
N ASP A 146 4.62 -2.02 19.08
CA ASP A 146 3.50 -2.66 18.39
C ASP A 146 3.91 -2.98 16.94
N ARG A 147 3.50 -4.14 16.43
CA ARG A 147 3.46 -4.44 14.99
C ARG A 147 2.18 -3.85 14.43
N ILE A 148 2.29 -2.98 13.42
CA ILE A 148 1.15 -2.32 12.77
C ILE A 148 0.94 -2.92 11.38
N TYR A 149 -0.27 -3.33 11.05
CA TYR A 149 -0.59 -4.04 9.81
C TYR A 149 -1.77 -3.41 9.06
N ASP A 150 -1.63 -3.35 7.73
CA ASP A 150 -2.72 -3.06 6.80
C ASP A 150 -2.71 -4.11 5.67
N PRO A 151 -3.72 -5.01 5.62
CA PRO A 151 -3.83 -6.07 4.61
C PRO A 151 -4.15 -5.56 3.20
N THR A 152 -4.53 -4.29 3.05
CA THR A 152 -4.93 -3.63 1.80
C THR A 152 -4.38 -2.21 1.76
N CYS A 153 -3.05 -2.10 1.93
CA CYS A 153 -2.42 -0.86 2.35
C CYS A 153 -2.49 0.29 1.33
N GLY A 154 -2.91 0.03 0.09
CA GLY A 154 -3.03 1.06 -0.91
C GLY A 154 -1.71 1.81 -1.08
N SER A 155 -1.76 3.13 -1.04
CA SER A 155 -0.58 4.01 -1.06
C SER A 155 0.16 4.13 0.28
N GLY A 156 -0.27 3.41 1.33
CA GLY A 156 0.36 3.41 2.65
C GLY A 156 -0.01 4.55 3.58
N GLY A 157 -0.91 5.44 3.17
CA GLY A 157 -1.26 6.63 3.96
C GLY A 157 -1.83 6.30 5.34
N LEU A 158 -2.64 5.22 5.48
CA LEU A 158 -3.18 4.81 6.76
C LEU A 158 -2.09 4.25 7.69
N LEU A 159 -1.16 3.45 7.17
CA LEU A 159 0.01 2.97 7.91
C LEU A 159 0.87 4.13 8.42
N LEU A 160 1.14 5.13 7.58
CA LEU A 160 1.91 6.32 7.98
C LEU A 160 1.21 7.15 9.05
N LYS A 161 -0.13 7.29 8.98
CA LYS A 161 -0.89 7.98 10.04
C LYS A 161 -0.83 7.22 11.37
N ALA A 162 -0.85 5.88 11.33
CA ALA A 162 -0.66 5.05 12.53
C ALA A 162 0.79 5.17 13.05
N TYR A 163 1.79 5.13 12.19
CA TYR A 163 3.20 5.34 12.54
C TYR A 163 3.44 6.68 13.25
N LYS A 164 2.86 7.77 12.72
CA LYS A 164 2.97 9.13 13.30
C LYS A 164 2.31 9.26 14.69
N GLN A 165 1.52 8.27 15.17
CA GLN A 165 1.03 8.24 16.55
C GLN A 165 2.13 7.84 17.55
N ILE A 166 3.27 7.32 17.10
CA ILE A 166 4.39 6.88 17.93
C ILE A 166 5.58 7.83 17.70
N PRO A 167 5.75 8.88 18.53
CA PRO A 167 6.78 9.90 18.30
C PRO A 167 8.22 9.35 18.31
N SER A 168 8.46 8.24 18.99
CA SER A 168 9.79 7.60 19.01
C SER A 168 10.11 6.86 17.72
N GLY A 169 9.11 6.58 16.87
CA GLY A 169 9.25 5.75 15.68
C GLY A 169 9.58 4.27 15.95
N LYS A 170 9.55 3.83 17.22
CA LYS A 170 9.85 2.43 17.59
C LYS A 170 8.67 1.51 17.32
N THR A 171 8.44 1.18 16.08
CA THR A 171 7.41 0.26 15.62
C THR A 171 7.83 -0.30 14.28
N HIS A 172 7.19 -1.39 13.84
CA HIS A 172 7.41 -1.93 12.51
C HIS A 172 6.09 -1.99 11.74
N LEU A 173 6.12 -1.49 10.51
CA LEU A 173 4.97 -1.46 9.61
C LEU A 173 4.95 -2.68 8.70
N TYR A 174 3.79 -3.29 8.59
CA TYR A 174 3.51 -4.40 7.69
C TYR A 174 2.35 -4.03 6.78
N GLY A 175 2.47 -4.36 5.51
CA GLY A 175 1.40 -4.13 4.55
C GLY A 175 1.36 -5.19 3.48
N GLN A 176 0.23 -5.29 2.80
CA GLN A 176 0.10 -6.05 1.57
C GLN A 176 -0.82 -5.30 0.60
N GLU A 177 -0.43 -5.25 -0.68
CA GLU A 177 -1.18 -4.57 -1.73
C GLU A 177 -1.19 -5.42 -3.00
N GLN A 178 -2.38 -5.64 -3.56
CA GLN A 178 -2.53 -6.50 -4.73
C GLN A 178 -2.04 -5.83 -6.01
N ASN A 179 -2.34 -4.55 -6.19
CA ASN A 179 -1.97 -3.80 -7.39
C ASN A 179 -0.50 -3.39 -7.34
N MET A 180 0.29 -3.81 -8.34
CA MET A 180 1.73 -3.56 -8.38
C MET A 180 2.09 -2.06 -8.44
N GLN A 181 1.32 -1.25 -9.18
CA GLN A 181 1.57 0.20 -9.28
C GLN A 181 1.30 0.87 -7.92
N THR A 182 0.18 0.52 -7.29
CA THR A 182 -0.18 1.02 -5.96
C THR A 182 0.82 0.56 -4.88
N TRP A 183 1.28 -0.69 -4.96
CA TRP A 183 2.35 -1.21 -4.11
C TRP A 183 3.64 -0.38 -4.26
N ALA A 184 4.04 -0.05 -5.48
CA ALA A 184 5.21 0.79 -5.74
C ALA A 184 5.04 2.19 -5.15
N LEU A 185 3.84 2.80 -5.28
CA LEU A 185 3.53 4.08 -4.62
C LEU A 185 3.67 3.97 -3.10
N CYS A 186 3.17 2.89 -2.48
CA CYS A 186 3.31 2.64 -1.05
C CYS A 186 4.78 2.56 -0.63
N ARG A 187 5.58 1.79 -1.34
CA ARG A 187 7.02 1.65 -1.07
C ARG A 187 7.73 3.01 -1.14
N MET A 188 7.47 3.80 -2.19
CA MET A 188 8.03 5.15 -2.31
C MET A 188 7.56 6.06 -1.17
N ASN A 189 6.29 5.98 -0.78
CA ASN A 189 5.75 6.75 0.33
C ASN A 189 6.46 6.43 1.65
N MET A 190 6.71 5.15 1.93
CA MET A 190 7.50 4.74 3.10
C MET A 190 8.91 5.34 3.07
N PHE A 191 9.62 5.26 1.93
CA PHE A 191 10.96 5.84 1.80
C PHE A 191 10.98 7.35 1.99
N LEU A 192 10.02 8.07 1.42
CA LEU A 192 9.97 9.53 1.52
C LEU A 192 9.64 10.01 2.94
N HIS A 193 9.00 9.17 3.75
CA HIS A 193 8.78 9.40 5.18
C HIS A 193 9.86 8.77 6.09
N ASN A 194 10.97 8.30 5.53
CA ASN A 194 12.10 7.69 6.26
C ASN A 194 11.73 6.40 7.05
N VAL A 195 10.74 5.65 6.59
CA VAL A 195 10.33 4.35 7.14
C VAL A 195 10.84 3.23 6.22
N ASP A 196 12.18 3.08 6.18
CA ASP A 196 12.86 2.18 5.24
C ASP A 196 12.65 0.69 5.56
N ASP A 197 12.37 0.38 6.82
CA ASP A 197 12.22 -0.98 7.36
C ASP A 197 10.79 -1.53 7.24
N ALA A 198 9.84 -0.77 6.69
CA ALA A 198 8.49 -1.25 6.46
C ALA A 198 8.47 -2.48 5.55
N THR A 199 7.79 -3.53 5.97
CA THR A 199 7.60 -4.77 5.21
C THR A 199 6.30 -4.69 4.42
N ILE A 200 6.39 -4.34 3.12
CA ILE A 200 5.23 -4.20 2.24
C ILE A 200 5.30 -5.25 1.13
N TRP A 201 4.37 -6.20 1.15
CA TRP A 201 4.28 -7.28 0.17
C TRP A 201 3.36 -6.93 -0.99
N GLN A 202 3.68 -7.43 -2.18
CA GLN A 202 2.80 -7.36 -3.34
C GLN A 202 2.04 -8.68 -3.47
N GLY A 203 0.72 -8.62 -3.61
CA GLY A 203 -0.13 -9.80 -3.85
C GLY A 203 -1.49 -9.73 -3.17
N ASP A 204 -2.32 -10.71 -3.51
CA ASP A 204 -3.67 -10.89 -2.96
C ASP A 204 -3.60 -11.40 -1.52
N THR A 205 -3.98 -10.56 -0.56
CA THR A 205 -3.98 -10.88 0.87
C THR A 205 -4.93 -12.02 1.25
N LEU A 206 -6.05 -12.13 0.56
CA LEU A 206 -7.03 -13.18 0.86
C LEU A 206 -6.55 -14.54 0.36
N ALA A 207 -6.16 -14.63 -0.91
CA ALA A 207 -5.73 -15.88 -1.51
C ALA A 207 -4.30 -16.29 -1.14
N ASN A 208 -3.42 -15.30 -0.95
CA ASN A 208 -1.99 -15.55 -0.70
C ASN A 208 -1.41 -14.53 0.31
N PRO A 209 -1.79 -14.62 1.60
CA PRO A 209 -1.22 -13.78 2.63
C PRO A 209 0.29 -14.02 2.77
N GLN A 210 1.08 -12.93 2.82
CA GLN A 210 2.54 -13.01 2.88
C GLN A 210 3.10 -12.78 4.29
N ASN A 211 2.33 -12.16 5.17
CA ASN A 211 2.75 -11.96 6.55
C ASN A 211 2.48 -13.23 7.37
N ILE A 212 3.42 -14.18 7.24
CA ILE A 212 3.36 -15.53 7.83
C ILE A 212 4.56 -15.74 8.75
N GLU A 213 4.33 -16.36 9.88
CA GLU A 213 5.35 -16.74 10.86
C GLU A 213 5.06 -18.16 11.35
N ASN A 214 6.02 -19.09 11.17
CA ASN A 214 5.87 -20.50 11.54
C ASN A 214 4.61 -21.17 10.93
N ASP A 215 4.40 -20.97 9.63
CA ASP A 215 3.25 -21.48 8.85
C ASP A 215 1.87 -21.01 9.33
N LYS A 216 1.83 -19.92 10.09
CA LYS A 216 0.60 -19.28 10.60
C LYS A 216 0.58 -17.80 10.23
N LEU A 217 -0.59 -17.21 10.21
CA LEU A 217 -0.71 -15.75 10.09
C LEU A 217 0.05 -15.08 11.23
N MET A 218 0.88 -14.10 10.89
CA MET A 218 1.51 -13.24 11.89
C MET A 218 0.46 -12.55 12.75
N LYS A 219 0.82 -12.28 14.00
CA LYS A 219 -0.02 -11.57 14.97
C LYS A 219 0.44 -10.12 15.12
N PHE A 220 -0.54 -9.21 15.11
CA PHE A 220 -0.34 -7.77 15.14
C PHE A 220 -1.12 -7.10 16.27
N GLN A 221 -0.49 -6.17 16.96
CA GLN A 221 -1.12 -5.40 18.04
C GLN A 221 -2.04 -4.32 17.50
N CYS A 222 -1.74 -3.78 16.32
CA CYS A 222 -2.59 -2.80 15.66
C CYS A 222 -2.83 -3.21 14.20
N ILE A 223 -4.10 -3.34 13.81
CA ILE A 223 -4.48 -3.55 12.42
C ILE A 223 -5.42 -2.42 12.00
N CYS A 224 -5.11 -1.77 10.91
CA CYS A 224 -5.94 -0.70 10.35
C CYS A 224 -6.09 -0.87 8.85
N ALA A 225 -7.30 -0.82 8.32
CA ALA A 225 -7.54 -1.04 6.91
C ALA A 225 -8.74 -0.25 6.36
N ASN A 226 -8.62 0.09 5.08
CA ASN A 226 -9.72 0.51 4.23
C ASN A 226 -9.78 -0.42 3.01
N PRO A 227 -10.32 -1.65 3.15
CA PRO A 227 -10.38 -2.60 2.05
C PRO A 227 -11.34 -2.14 0.95
N PRO A 228 -11.20 -2.68 -0.29
CA PRO A 228 -12.14 -2.38 -1.38
C PRO A 228 -13.57 -2.76 -0.98
N PHE A 229 -14.50 -1.79 -1.08
CA PHE A 229 -15.88 -1.99 -0.67
C PHE A 229 -16.61 -3.02 -1.54
N SER A 230 -17.17 -4.03 -0.91
CA SER A 230 -17.98 -5.06 -1.56
C SER A 230 -17.25 -5.74 -2.74
N LEU A 231 -15.99 -6.11 -2.55
CA LEU A 231 -15.18 -6.77 -3.58
C LEU A 231 -15.92 -7.98 -4.16
N ASP A 232 -16.15 -7.94 -5.47
CA ASP A 232 -16.73 -9.07 -6.22
C ASP A 232 -15.65 -10.13 -6.51
N LYS A 233 -16.04 -11.40 -6.49
CA LYS A 233 -15.16 -12.55 -6.77
C LYS A 233 -13.90 -12.58 -5.89
N TRP A 234 -14.03 -12.16 -4.65
CA TRP A 234 -12.94 -12.14 -3.67
C TRP A 234 -12.28 -13.50 -3.47
N ASP A 235 -13.01 -14.57 -3.75
CA ASP A 235 -12.63 -15.98 -3.61
C ASP A 235 -11.93 -16.56 -4.85
N SER A 236 -11.78 -15.81 -5.93
CA SER A 236 -11.23 -16.31 -7.20
C SER A 236 -9.82 -16.89 -7.09
N GLY A 237 -8.98 -16.32 -6.22
CA GLY A 237 -7.62 -16.81 -6.00
C GLY A 237 -7.55 -18.16 -5.29
N PHE A 238 -8.57 -18.54 -4.50
CA PHE A 238 -8.69 -19.86 -3.90
C PHE A 238 -9.18 -20.93 -4.90
N LEU A 239 -9.95 -20.51 -5.89
CA LEU A 239 -10.63 -21.43 -6.82
C LEU A 239 -9.78 -21.80 -8.03
N GLY A 240 -8.66 -21.12 -8.27
CA GLY A 240 -7.81 -21.33 -9.44
C GLY A 240 -7.22 -22.74 -9.56
N ASN A 241 -7.20 -23.53 -8.48
CA ASN A 241 -6.69 -24.90 -8.43
C ASN A 241 -7.78 -25.96 -8.14
N VAL A 242 -9.06 -25.54 -8.09
CA VAL A 242 -10.15 -26.47 -7.81
C VAL A 242 -10.64 -27.09 -9.10
N GLU A 243 -10.52 -28.41 -9.24
CA GLU A 243 -11.12 -29.15 -10.34
C GLU A 243 -12.64 -29.02 -10.28
N THR A 244 -13.24 -28.51 -11.35
CA THR A 244 -14.70 -28.51 -11.49
C THR A 244 -15.16 -29.84 -12.01
N ASP A 245 -16.17 -30.44 -11.40
CA ASP A 245 -16.79 -31.70 -11.80
C ASP A 245 -17.59 -31.64 -13.13
N GLY A 246 -17.28 -30.69 -13.99
CA GLY A 246 -17.86 -30.50 -15.32
C GLY A 246 -19.32 -30.00 -15.34
N LYS A 247 -19.95 -29.78 -14.17
CA LYS A 247 -21.35 -29.33 -14.05
C LYS A 247 -21.59 -28.14 -13.11
N GLY A 248 -20.61 -27.72 -12.35
CA GLY A 248 -20.77 -26.64 -11.39
C GLY A 248 -19.61 -25.65 -11.40
N LYS A 249 -19.88 -24.39 -11.07
CA LYS A 249 -18.84 -23.43 -10.71
C LYS A 249 -18.22 -23.90 -9.38
N ALA A 250 -16.90 -23.95 -9.32
CA ALA A 250 -16.19 -24.14 -8.05
C ALA A 250 -16.70 -23.10 -7.02
N LYS A 251 -16.83 -23.52 -5.78
CA LYS A 251 -17.25 -22.64 -4.67
C LYS A 251 -16.20 -22.63 -3.60
N MET A 252 -15.99 -21.48 -2.96
CA MET A 252 -15.15 -21.37 -1.78
C MET A 252 -15.72 -22.23 -0.65
N THR A 253 -14.86 -23.03 -0.02
CA THR A 253 -15.14 -23.78 1.21
C THR A 253 -14.09 -23.43 2.26
N ALA A 254 -14.38 -23.70 3.54
CA ALA A 254 -13.43 -23.39 4.62
C ALA A 254 -12.12 -24.16 4.48
N GLU A 255 -12.18 -25.39 3.98
CA GLU A 255 -11.01 -26.27 3.81
C GLU A 255 -10.01 -25.76 2.74
N LEU A 256 -10.42 -24.86 1.86
CA LEU A 256 -9.52 -24.23 0.89
C LEU A 256 -8.62 -23.17 1.52
N ASP A 257 -8.92 -22.74 2.73
CA ASP A 257 -8.10 -21.79 3.47
C ASP A 257 -7.22 -22.48 4.51
N PRO A 258 -5.90 -22.59 4.30
CA PRO A 258 -5.00 -23.28 5.23
C PRO A 258 -4.87 -22.56 6.58
N TYR A 259 -5.35 -21.32 6.68
CA TYR A 259 -5.27 -20.51 7.89
C TYR A 259 -6.55 -20.49 8.72
N HIS A 260 -7.57 -21.27 8.32
CA HIS A 260 -8.85 -21.39 9.04
C HIS A 260 -9.60 -20.08 9.27
N ARG A 261 -9.37 -19.07 8.42
CA ARG A 261 -10.02 -17.76 8.55
C ARG A 261 -11.53 -17.79 8.37
N PHE A 262 -12.01 -18.76 7.59
CA PHE A 262 -13.41 -18.83 7.16
C PHE A 262 -14.22 -19.92 7.89
N ASP A 263 -13.74 -20.43 9.01
CA ASP A 263 -14.45 -21.42 9.83
C ASP A 263 -15.74 -20.86 10.43
N TRP A 264 -15.85 -19.55 10.59
CA TRP A 264 -17.07 -18.87 11.05
C TRP A 264 -18.13 -18.70 9.96
N GLY A 265 -17.80 -19.03 8.73
CA GLY A 265 -18.66 -18.96 7.56
C GLY A 265 -18.00 -18.31 6.35
N ILE A 266 -18.54 -18.62 5.18
CA ILE A 266 -18.06 -18.09 3.91
C ILE A 266 -18.87 -16.86 3.52
N PRO A 267 -18.25 -15.68 3.34
CA PRO A 267 -18.93 -14.51 2.80
C PRO A 267 -19.46 -14.77 1.38
N PRO A 268 -20.49 -14.03 0.92
CA PRO A 268 -20.93 -14.15 -0.47
C PRO A 268 -19.79 -13.80 -1.43
N THR A 269 -19.62 -14.55 -2.53
CA THR A 269 -18.61 -14.29 -3.55
C THR A 269 -18.61 -12.83 -4.05
N SER A 270 -19.80 -12.22 -4.14
CA SER A 270 -19.96 -10.82 -4.58
C SER A 270 -19.76 -9.77 -3.48
N LYS A 271 -19.35 -10.16 -2.28
CA LYS A 271 -19.21 -9.28 -1.11
C LYS A 271 -18.08 -9.73 -0.20
N GLY A 272 -16.85 -9.28 -0.52
CA GLY A 272 -15.63 -9.64 0.21
C GLY A 272 -15.43 -8.94 1.56
N ASP A 273 -16.35 -8.04 1.96
CA ASP A 273 -16.17 -7.22 3.17
C ASP A 273 -15.81 -8.07 4.40
N TYR A 274 -16.59 -9.12 4.68
CA TYR A 274 -16.30 -10.00 5.82
C TYR A 274 -15.11 -10.94 5.62
N ALA A 275 -14.63 -11.14 4.40
CA ALA A 275 -13.40 -11.89 4.18
C ALA A 275 -12.20 -11.12 4.74
N PHE A 276 -12.15 -9.80 4.51
CA PHE A 276 -11.14 -8.93 5.11
C PHE A 276 -11.29 -8.82 6.63
N VAL A 277 -12.52 -8.67 7.14
CA VAL A 277 -12.76 -8.66 8.60
C VAL A 277 -12.20 -9.93 9.25
N MET A 278 -12.52 -11.11 8.73
CA MET A 278 -12.04 -12.38 9.30
C MET A 278 -10.54 -12.54 9.15
N HIS A 279 -9.94 -12.15 8.02
CA HIS A 279 -8.48 -12.16 7.87
C HIS A 279 -7.82 -11.29 8.95
N MET A 280 -8.32 -10.09 9.17
CA MET A 280 -7.76 -9.17 10.17
C MET A 280 -7.94 -9.72 11.59
N LEU A 281 -9.11 -10.26 11.93
CA LEU A 281 -9.36 -10.86 13.25
C LEU A 281 -8.44 -12.07 13.52
N HIS A 282 -8.19 -12.90 12.51
CA HIS A 282 -7.26 -14.03 12.64
C HIS A 282 -5.78 -13.60 12.70
N SER A 283 -5.46 -12.40 12.23
CA SER A 283 -4.13 -11.80 12.33
C SER A 283 -3.97 -10.90 13.56
N LEU A 284 -5.02 -10.68 14.34
CA LEU A 284 -4.99 -9.82 15.53
C LEU A 284 -4.30 -10.53 16.70
N ASP A 285 -3.49 -9.81 17.47
CA ASP A 285 -2.93 -10.32 18.72
C ASP A 285 -4.04 -10.61 19.74
N ASP A 286 -4.01 -11.81 20.31
CA ASP A 286 -5.13 -12.33 21.12
C ASP A 286 -5.29 -11.61 22.47
N THR A 287 -4.29 -10.86 22.92
CA THR A 287 -4.27 -10.23 24.24
C THR A 287 -4.33 -8.71 24.21
N THR A 288 -3.63 -8.09 23.26
CA THR A 288 -3.47 -6.63 23.20
C THR A 288 -3.95 -6.04 21.88
N GLY A 289 -4.40 -6.90 20.95
CA GLY A 289 -4.75 -6.52 19.61
C GLY A 289 -5.92 -5.51 19.54
N ARG A 290 -5.77 -4.51 18.71
CA ARG A 290 -6.80 -3.52 18.38
C ARG A 290 -6.91 -3.40 16.87
N MET A 291 -8.13 -3.35 16.36
CA MET A 291 -8.41 -3.31 14.94
C MET A 291 -9.38 -2.17 14.60
N GLY A 292 -9.03 -1.39 13.58
CA GLY A 292 -9.92 -0.40 12.96
C GLY A 292 -10.09 -0.71 11.48
N ILE A 293 -11.30 -0.90 11.03
CA ILE A 293 -11.61 -1.19 9.63
C ILE A 293 -12.72 -0.28 9.11
N ILE A 294 -12.56 0.20 7.89
CA ILE A 294 -13.56 1.01 7.19
C ILE A 294 -14.36 0.08 6.28
N LEU A 295 -15.67 0.12 6.41
CA LEU A 295 -16.58 -0.80 5.70
C LEU A 295 -17.81 -0.06 5.18
N PRO A 296 -18.42 -0.54 4.08
CA PRO A 296 -19.69 0.02 3.62
C PRO A 296 -20.80 -0.30 4.63
N HIS A 297 -21.70 0.65 4.85
CA HIS A 297 -22.82 0.57 5.78
C HIS A 297 -23.62 -0.75 5.69
N GLY A 298 -23.72 -1.36 4.50
CA GLY A 298 -24.42 -2.63 4.27
C GLY A 298 -23.98 -3.78 5.17
N VAL A 299 -22.73 -3.81 5.64
CA VAL A 299 -22.21 -4.90 6.51
C VAL A 299 -22.97 -5.03 7.81
N LEU A 300 -23.63 -3.95 8.27
CA LEU A 300 -24.36 -3.94 9.54
C LEU A 300 -25.69 -4.70 9.49
N PHE A 301 -26.32 -4.83 8.30
CA PHE A 301 -27.68 -5.37 8.21
C PHE A 301 -27.88 -6.45 7.15
N ARG A 302 -26.92 -6.70 6.24
CA ARG A 302 -27.04 -7.82 5.29
C ARG A 302 -27.19 -9.15 6.04
N GLY A 303 -28.10 -10.00 5.56
CA GLY A 303 -28.45 -11.28 6.17
C GLY A 303 -27.60 -12.46 5.69
N ALA A 304 -28.18 -13.66 5.67
CA ALA A 304 -27.57 -14.91 5.22
C ALA A 304 -26.20 -15.20 5.90
N SER A 305 -25.16 -15.50 5.13
CA SER A 305 -23.83 -15.82 5.67
C SER A 305 -23.20 -14.66 6.43
N GLU A 306 -23.32 -13.43 5.95
CA GLU A 306 -22.79 -12.26 6.64
C GLU A 306 -23.46 -12.05 8.01
N GLY A 307 -24.78 -12.30 8.10
CA GLY A 307 -25.52 -12.27 9.37
C GLY A 307 -25.05 -13.32 10.37
N ARG A 308 -24.67 -14.53 9.90
CA ARG A 308 -24.10 -15.58 10.76
C ARG A 308 -22.70 -15.19 11.24
N ILE A 309 -21.82 -14.76 10.37
CA ILE A 309 -20.47 -14.31 10.70
C ILE A 309 -20.54 -13.18 11.74
N ARG A 310 -21.38 -12.16 11.50
CA ARG A 310 -21.57 -11.04 12.42
C ARG A 310 -22.04 -11.50 13.81
N ARG A 311 -22.97 -12.46 13.87
CA ARG A 311 -23.42 -13.06 15.13
C ARG A 311 -22.28 -13.75 15.86
N THR A 312 -21.48 -14.53 15.16
CA THR A 312 -20.28 -15.20 15.74
C THR A 312 -19.33 -14.18 16.33
N ILE A 313 -19.00 -13.12 15.60
CA ILE A 313 -18.11 -12.05 16.07
C ILE A 313 -18.62 -11.39 17.34
N ILE A 314 -19.93 -11.13 17.43
CA ILE A 314 -20.53 -10.36 18.53
C ILE A 314 -20.90 -11.29 19.69
N GLU A 315 -21.68 -12.35 19.45
CA GLU A 315 -22.28 -13.17 20.52
C GLU A 315 -21.34 -14.25 21.07
N GLN A 316 -20.46 -14.82 20.20
CA GLN A 316 -19.57 -15.89 20.65
C GLN A 316 -18.24 -15.37 21.14
N PHE A 317 -17.64 -14.40 20.41
CA PHE A 317 -16.29 -13.93 20.69
C PHE A 317 -16.24 -12.53 21.31
N ASN A 318 -17.36 -11.77 21.28
CA ASN A 318 -17.46 -10.41 21.83
C ASN A 318 -16.29 -9.49 21.34
N LEU A 319 -16.02 -9.49 20.03
CA LEU A 319 -14.88 -8.79 19.44
C LEU A 319 -15.21 -7.37 18.96
N LEU A 320 -16.47 -6.98 18.94
CA LEU A 320 -16.89 -5.66 18.49
C LEU A 320 -16.93 -4.67 19.65
N ASP A 321 -16.07 -3.65 19.60
CA ASP A 321 -16.01 -2.59 20.60
C ASP A 321 -16.93 -1.41 20.24
N ALA A 322 -16.83 -0.90 19.02
CA ALA A 322 -17.61 0.24 18.57
C ALA A 322 -17.94 0.22 17.07
N VAL A 323 -19.04 0.88 16.71
CA VAL A 323 -19.39 1.22 15.32
C VAL A 323 -19.50 2.74 15.23
N ILE A 324 -18.73 3.34 14.31
CA ILE A 324 -18.66 4.78 14.10
C ILE A 324 -19.15 5.10 12.70
N GLY A 325 -20.28 5.81 12.59
CA GLY A 325 -20.81 6.24 11.31
C GLY A 325 -20.01 7.40 10.72
N LEU A 326 -19.58 7.27 9.47
CA LEU A 326 -18.93 8.33 8.73
C LEU A 326 -19.91 9.04 7.80
N PRO A 327 -19.73 10.35 7.53
CA PRO A 327 -20.58 11.08 6.58
C PRO A 327 -20.52 10.46 5.18
N ALA A 328 -21.61 10.60 4.43
CA ALA A 328 -21.65 10.20 3.03
C ALA A 328 -20.67 11.05 2.18
N ASN A 329 -20.28 10.51 1.02
CA ASN A 329 -19.41 11.19 0.04
C ASN A 329 -17.99 11.54 0.54
N LEU A 330 -17.48 10.85 1.58
CA LEU A 330 -16.10 11.03 2.03
C LEU A 330 -15.09 10.31 1.10
N PHE A 331 -15.47 9.20 0.51
CA PHE A 331 -14.60 8.37 -0.30
C PHE A 331 -14.79 8.65 -1.79
N TYR A 332 -13.70 8.80 -2.53
CA TYR A 332 -13.76 9.04 -3.97
C TYR A 332 -14.54 7.93 -4.68
N GLY A 333 -15.52 8.31 -5.48
CA GLY A 333 -16.35 7.39 -6.26
C GLY A 333 -17.30 6.49 -5.46
N ALA A 334 -17.33 6.60 -4.13
CA ALA A 334 -18.30 5.90 -3.27
C ALA A 334 -19.26 6.90 -2.64
N GLY A 335 -20.47 7.03 -3.22
CA GLY A 335 -21.54 7.88 -2.65
C GLY A 335 -22.25 7.28 -1.46
N ILE A 336 -21.85 6.09 -0.99
CA ILE A 336 -22.49 5.37 0.13
C ILE A 336 -21.83 5.75 1.47
N PRO A 337 -22.61 5.79 2.57
CA PRO A 337 -22.04 5.92 3.91
C PRO A 337 -21.16 4.72 4.29
N ALA A 338 -20.15 4.96 5.07
CA ALA A 338 -19.25 3.95 5.64
C ALA A 338 -19.21 4.04 7.18
#